data_de872a7073b3645c03cd94fa8fc072eb
#
_entry.id   de872a7073b3645c03cd94fa8fc072eb
#
_cell.length_a   1.000
_cell.length_b   1.000
_cell.length_c   1.000
_cell.angle_alpha   90.00
_cell.angle_beta   90.00
_cell.angle_gamma   90.00
#
_symmetry.space_group_name_H-M   'P 1'
#
loop_
_entity.id
_entity.type
_entity.pdbx_description
1 polymer ?
#
loop_
_entity_poly.entity_id
_entity_poly.type
_entity_poly.pdbx_seq_one_letter_code
_entity_poly.pdbx_strand_id
1 'polypeptide(L)'
;MNLLKKIVLSAFFLLPGAILAQEIELFQQFNGHYDYYAFGNTLNLTENTVPGNPPPCEILTESSADLQLQPGQTIIAAYLYWAGVGEGDFNVVLNGNSIVAERTFGITVNTRNYFAAFADITSLVLGIGNGSYTLSELDLTDIIEDYCINTTNFGGWAVNIIYEDPNVPLNQVNLFDGFESVSTGNPEITITLENLNVLDNIGAKIGFLAWEGDLSIAVSETLQVNGNIIGNPPLNPEDNAFNGTNSFTNSSTLYNMDMDFYNIENNINPGDTSADITLTSGQDTVFVNTIFTVLNTELPDATIVIDNISGEAICDNRDFEVEYTVPNTNASANLPANTKIAFYANSSLLEQTATTMTLPIDGFESGTISLTIPPNIPADFNLRAVVDDDGFGNGTVNELREDNNEFSEALHLLLYPNVTGIRNLELCDVIGIESFDLTESTAQIDPVN
;
A
#
# COMPACT_ATOMS: atom_id res chain seq x y z
N MET A 1 -44.66 23.14 37.06
CA MET A 1 -43.97 21.83 37.10
C MET A 1 -42.80 21.95 36.10
N ASN A 2 -41.64 22.36 36.61
CA ASN A 2 -40.47 22.74 35.83
C ASN A 2 -39.58 21.52 35.54
N LEU A 3 -39.41 21.20 34.26
CA LEU A 3 -38.46 20.18 33.79
C LEU A 3 -37.10 20.83 33.61
N LEU A 4 -36.15 20.58 34.52
CA LEU A 4 -34.75 20.95 34.37
C LEU A 4 -34.09 20.01 33.32
N LYS A 5 -33.72 20.56 32.16
CA LYS A 5 -32.82 19.91 31.22
C LYS A 5 -31.38 19.95 31.78
N LYS A 6 -30.86 18.81 32.16
CA LYS A 6 -29.42 18.65 32.46
C LYS A 6 -28.66 18.66 31.14
N ILE A 7 -27.87 19.71 30.90
CA ILE A 7 -26.87 19.78 29.85
C ILE A 7 -25.64 19.05 30.42
N VAL A 8 -25.33 17.88 29.86
CA VAL A 8 -24.03 17.19 30.12
C VAL A 8 -23.01 17.81 29.20
N LEU A 9 -22.16 18.68 29.76
CA LEU A 9 -21.01 19.23 29.06
C LEU A 9 -19.92 18.16 29.05
N SER A 10 -19.73 17.49 27.93
CA SER A 10 -18.63 16.55 27.74
C SER A 10 -17.37 17.37 27.48
N ALA A 11 -16.52 17.48 28.51
CA ALA A 11 -15.19 18.07 28.35
C ALA A 11 -14.32 17.07 27.62
N PHE A 12 -14.03 17.35 26.34
CA PHE A 12 -12.96 16.69 25.60
C PHE A 12 -11.63 17.17 26.21
N PHE A 13 -11.00 16.35 27.01
CA PHE A 13 -9.61 16.52 27.37
C PHE A 13 -8.77 16.19 26.13
N LEU A 14 -8.27 17.22 25.45
CA LEU A 14 -7.12 17.08 24.55
C LEU A 14 -5.92 16.76 25.47
N LEU A 15 -5.61 15.47 25.58
CA LEU A 15 -4.30 15.05 26.04
C LEU A 15 -3.30 15.54 24.99
N PRO A 16 -2.20 16.22 25.36
CA PRO A 16 -1.11 16.43 24.44
C PRO A 16 -0.63 15.02 24.04
N GLY A 17 -0.82 14.67 22.77
CA GLY A 17 -0.29 13.42 22.23
C GLY A 17 1.23 13.46 22.45
N ALA A 18 1.78 12.50 23.17
CA ALA A 18 3.20 12.23 23.08
C ALA A 18 3.45 11.88 21.61
N ILE A 19 4.36 12.60 20.96
CA ILE A 19 4.88 12.23 19.65
C ILE A 19 5.68 10.94 19.90
N LEU A 20 5.07 9.81 19.63
CA LEU A 20 5.73 8.50 19.66
C LEU A 20 6.37 8.32 18.29
N ALA A 21 7.55 7.72 18.26
CA ALA A 21 8.13 7.22 17.02
C ALA A 21 7.07 6.36 16.29
N GLN A 22 6.91 6.59 15.01
CA GLN A 22 6.03 5.74 14.19
C GLN A 22 6.85 4.57 13.68
N GLU A 23 6.46 3.37 14.11
CA GLU A 23 7.09 2.12 13.66
C GLU A 23 7.10 2.05 12.14
N ILE A 24 8.18 1.49 11.60
CA ILE A 24 8.31 1.28 10.16
C ILE A 24 7.50 0.04 9.81
N GLU A 25 6.41 0.24 9.10
CA GLU A 25 5.47 -0.80 8.71
C GLU A 25 5.30 -0.84 7.19
N LEU A 26 4.76 -1.95 6.67
CA LEU A 26 4.46 -2.07 5.26
C LEU A 26 3.41 -1.03 4.85
N PHE A 27 3.83 -0.07 4.03
CA PHE A 27 2.93 0.93 3.47
C PHE A 27 2.28 0.43 2.18
N GLN A 28 3.09 -0.10 1.25
CA GLN A 28 2.61 -0.52 -0.06
C GLN A 28 3.43 -1.69 -0.60
N GLN A 29 2.75 -2.61 -1.29
CA GLN A 29 3.36 -3.72 -2.01
C GLN A 29 2.97 -3.64 -3.49
N PHE A 30 3.93 -3.92 -4.36
CA PHE A 30 3.73 -3.99 -5.80
C PHE A 30 4.23 -5.33 -6.31
N ASN A 31 3.43 -5.99 -7.16
CA ASN A 31 3.77 -7.28 -7.72
C ASN A 31 3.70 -7.20 -9.25
N GLY A 32 4.78 -7.60 -9.93
CA GLY A 32 4.89 -7.50 -11.39
C GLY A 32 6.34 -7.33 -11.83
N HIS A 33 6.53 -6.97 -13.09
CA HIS A 33 7.85 -6.61 -13.65
C HIS A 33 8.28 -5.23 -13.14
N TYR A 34 8.40 -5.08 -11.83
CA TYR A 34 8.61 -3.81 -11.16
C TYR A 34 9.98 -3.76 -10.50
N ASP A 35 10.47 -2.54 -10.40
CA ASP A 35 11.65 -2.18 -9.65
C ASP A 35 11.50 -0.77 -9.08
N TYR A 36 12.42 -0.31 -8.26
CA TYR A 36 12.38 1.03 -7.70
C TYR A 36 13.61 1.86 -8.04
N TYR A 37 13.43 3.15 -8.01
CA TYR A 37 14.46 4.17 -8.17
C TYR A 37 14.19 5.30 -7.17
N ALA A 38 15.24 5.88 -6.59
CA ALA A 38 15.09 7.04 -5.74
C ALA A 38 15.98 8.19 -6.23
N PHE A 39 15.45 9.40 -6.14
CA PHE A 39 16.18 10.63 -6.37
C PHE A 39 15.75 11.70 -5.38
N GLY A 40 16.62 12.64 -5.09
CA GLY A 40 16.38 13.69 -4.12
C GLY A 40 17.68 14.39 -3.76
N ASN A 41 17.63 15.30 -2.82
CA ASN A 41 18.82 16.02 -2.39
C ASN A 41 18.72 16.50 -0.94
N THR A 42 19.86 16.67 -0.33
CA THR A 42 20.00 17.32 0.97
C THR A 42 19.83 18.82 0.86
N LEU A 43 19.48 19.47 1.97
CA LEU A 43 19.56 20.93 2.16
C LEU A 43 20.83 21.34 2.92
N ASN A 44 21.62 20.39 3.41
CA ASN A 44 22.89 20.66 4.06
C ASN A 44 23.95 21.04 3.02
N LEU A 45 24.66 22.12 3.26
CA LEU A 45 25.77 22.59 2.40
C LEU A 45 27.04 21.77 2.61
N THR A 46 27.20 21.21 3.80
CA THR A 46 28.33 20.38 4.21
C THR A 46 27.87 19.42 5.28
N GLU A 47 28.65 18.37 5.51
CA GLU A 47 28.52 17.48 6.66
C GLU A 47 28.46 18.27 7.97
N ASN A 48 27.47 17.98 8.83
CA ASN A 48 27.28 18.72 10.08
C ASN A 48 28.35 18.41 11.14
N THR A 49 29.03 17.25 11.03
CA THR A 49 30.14 16.82 11.89
C THR A 49 31.51 17.30 11.44
N VAL A 50 31.62 18.07 10.34
CA VAL A 50 32.91 18.65 9.93
C VAL A 50 33.47 19.53 11.08
N PRO A 51 34.74 19.29 11.49
CA PRO A 51 35.33 20.06 12.57
C PRO A 51 35.33 21.58 12.30
N GLY A 52 34.71 22.34 13.19
CA GLY A 52 34.60 23.77 13.11
C GLY A 52 34.31 24.39 14.48
N ASN A 53 34.47 25.70 14.61
CA ASN A 53 34.05 26.41 15.79
C ASN A 53 33.50 27.81 15.38
N PRO A 54 32.22 27.99 15.25
CA PRO A 54 31.13 27.01 15.50
C PRO A 54 31.08 25.85 14.47
N PRO A 55 30.38 24.77 14.76
CA PRO A 55 30.03 23.72 13.75
C PRO A 55 29.27 24.34 12.57
N PRO A 56 29.24 23.67 11.39
CA PRO A 56 28.42 24.11 10.26
C PRO A 56 26.95 24.25 10.65
N CYS A 57 26.35 25.38 10.30
CA CYS A 57 24.97 25.72 10.72
C CYS A 57 24.18 26.44 9.63
N GLU A 58 24.63 26.32 8.38
CA GLU A 58 23.92 26.87 7.23
C GLU A 58 23.07 25.75 6.58
N ILE A 59 21.81 26.07 6.29
CA ILE A 59 20.89 25.18 5.59
C ILE A 59 20.23 25.92 4.44
N LEU A 60 20.03 25.20 3.33
CA LEU A 60 19.32 25.72 2.16
C LEU A 60 17.81 25.63 2.40
N THR A 61 17.04 26.43 1.65
CA THR A 61 15.57 26.36 1.58
C THR A 61 15.09 25.71 0.28
N GLU A 62 16.02 25.38 -0.61
CA GLU A 62 15.73 24.67 -1.86
C GLU A 62 16.94 23.84 -2.31
N SER A 63 16.66 22.74 -2.98
CA SER A 63 17.68 21.95 -3.68
C SER A 63 17.06 21.18 -4.85
N SER A 64 17.90 20.68 -5.77
CA SER A 64 17.44 20.00 -6.99
C SER A 64 18.07 18.63 -7.16
N ALA A 65 17.34 17.71 -7.80
CA ALA A 65 17.82 16.41 -8.22
C ALA A 65 17.15 15.98 -9.53
N ASP A 66 17.78 15.06 -10.26
CA ASP A 66 17.30 14.63 -11.56
C ASP A 66 16.67 13.22 -11.50
N LEU A 67 15.49 13.06 -12.09
CA LEU A 67 14.91 11.76 -12.41
C LEU A 67 15.44 11.31 -13.79
N GLN A 68 16.02 10.10 -13.86
CA GLN A 68 16.62 9.55 -15.07
C GLN A 68 16.25 8.08 -15.28
N LEU A 69 14.98 7.80 -15.58
CA LEU A 69 14.55 6.46 -15.98
C LEU A 69 15.02 6.13 -17.40
N GLN A 70 15.34 4.87 -17.65
CA GLN A 70 15.78 4.38 -18.94
C GLN A 70 14.62 4.29 -19.95
N PRO A 71 14.89 4.34 -21.25
CA PRO A 71 13.87 4.10 -22.26
C PRO A 71 13.19 2.74 -22.10
N GLY A 72 11.87 2.73 -22.05
CA GLY A 72 11.06 1.53 -21.83
C GLY A 72 10.58 1.34 -20.41
N GLN A 73 11.15 2.07 -19.44
CA GLN A 73 10.67 2.10 -18.07
C GLN A 73 9.48 3.04 -17.93
N THR A 74 8.43 2.60 -17.22
CA THR A 74 7.19 3.35 -17.05
C THR A 74 6.94 3.58 -15.54
N ILE A 75 6.66 4.81 -15.15
CA ILE A 75 6.36 5.17 -13.76
C ILE A 75 5.01 4.57 -13.36
N ILE A 76 4.98 3.83 -12.26
CA ILE A 76 3.78 3.26 -11.64
C ILE A 76 3.34 4.09 -10.45
N ALA A 77 4.30 4.48 -9.58
CA ALA A 77 4.05 5.31 -8.42
C ALA A 77 5.24 6.23 -8.14
N ALA A 78 4.98 7.38 -7.53
CA ALA A 78 5.98 8.34 -7.11
C ALA A 78 5.59 8.95 -5.76
N TYR A 79 6.43 8.76 -4.75
CA TYR A 79 6.19 9.15 -3.38
C TYR A 79 7.26 10.12 -2.90
N LEU A 80 6.84 11.33 -2.54
CA LEU A 80 7.71 12.36 -1.97
C LEU A 80 7.80 12.16 -0.46
N TYR A 81 9.02 12.11 0.04
CA TYR A 81 9.36 12.21 1.45
C TYR A 81 10.24 13.43 1.67
N TRP A 82 10.02 14.17 2.75
CA TRP A 82 10.91 15.23 3.20
C TRP A 82 11.00 15.22 4.72
N ALA A 83 12.14 15.59 5.23
CA ALA A 83 12.40 15.54 6.65
C ALA A 83 13.34 16.67 7.09
N GLY A 84 13.40 16.88 8.39
CA GLY A 84 14.29 17.87 9.01
C GLY A 84 14.08 17.99 10.51
N VAL A 85 14.73 19.02 11.04
CA VAL A 85 14.68 19.38 12.45
C VAL A 85 13.41 20.16 12.79
N GLY A 86 12.96 20.10 14.06
CA GLY A 86 11.84 20.89 14.58
C GLY A 86 10.51 20.15 14.61
N GLU A 87 9.43 20.93 14.78
CA GLU A 87 8.04 20.42 14.87
C GLU A 87 7.45 20.04 13.50
N GLY A 88 8.08 20.46 12.41
CA GLY A 88 7.70 20.16 11.05
C GLY A 88 7.32 21.36 10.19
N ASP A 89 7.73 21.30 8.93
CA ASP A 89 7.19 22.10 7.84
C ASP A 89 6.51 21.16 6.85
N PHE A 90 5.20 21.22 6.80
CA PHE A 90 4.36 20.26 6.08
C PHE A 90 3.78 20.82 4.78
N ASN A 91 4.28 21.95 4.32
CA ASN A 91 3.88 22.60 3.08
C ASN A 91 5.12 22.97 2.29
N VAL A 92 5.38 22.28 1.21
CA VAL A 92 6.54 22.50 0.36
C VAL A 92 6.12 22.76 -1.08
N VAL A 93 7.06 23.15 -1.93
CA VAL A 93 6.82 23.36 -3.36
C VAL A 93 7.75 22.46 -4.17
N LEU A 94 7.19 21.64 -5.06
CA LEU A 94 7.95 20.81 -6.00
C LEU A 94 7.69 21.27 -7.43
N ASN A 95 8.74 21.75 -8.12
CA ASN A 95 8.65 22.30 -9.48
C ASN A 95 7.51 23.33 -9.63
N GLY A 96 7.35 24.23 -8.66
CA GLY A 96 6.33 25.27 -8.66
C GLY A 96 4.92 24.79 -8.27
N ASN A 97 4.74 23.52 -7.93
CA ASN A 97 3.47 22.96 -7.44
C ASN A 97 3.50 22.87 -5.92
N SER A 98 2.49 23.45 -5.27
CA SER A 98 2.34 23.35 -3.82
C SER A 98 1.95 21.94 -3.42
N ILE A 99 2.72 21.35 -2.51
CA ILE A 99 2.51 20.01 -1.95
C ILE A 99 2.23 20.16 -0.47
N VAL A 100 1.15 19.56 -0.02
CA VAL A 100 0.77 19.47 1.40
C VAL A 100 0.99 18.03 1.86
N ALA A 101 1.60 17.83 3.02
CA ALA A 101 1.78 16.50 3.56
C ALA A 101 0.44 15.76 3.74
N GLU A 102 0.36 14.55 3.23
CA GLU A 102 -0.78 13.64 3.43
C GLU A 102 -0.62 12.85 4.73
N ARG A 103 0.64 12.54 5.08
CA ARG A 103 1.01 11.91 6.34
C ARG A 103 2.22 12.64 6.91
N THR A 104 2.27 12.70 8.23
CA THR A 104 3.37 13.31 8.98
C THR A 104 3.87 12.36 10.03
N PHE A 105 5.18 12.36 10.22
CA PHE A 105 5.88 11.55 11.19
C PHE A 105 6.68 12.46 12.11
N GLY A 106 6.84 12.07 13.35
CA GLY A 106 7.61 12.85 14.31
C GLY A 106 8.26 11.98 15.37
N ILE A 107 9.42 12.40 15.83
CA ILE A 107 10.12 11.74 16.92
C ILE A 107 10.85 12.78 17.78
N THR A 108 10.95 12.52 19.08
CA THR A 108 11.73 13.33 19.99
C THR A 108 12.94 12.54 20.47
N VAL A 109 14.13 13.03 20.18
CA VAL A 109 15.40 12.45 20.64
C VAL A 109 16.12 13.48 21.49
N ASN A 110 16.49 13.10 22.71
CA ASN A 110 17.22 13.99 23.65
C ASN A 110 16.58 15.40 23.81
N THR A 111 15.25 15.47 23.91
CA THR A 111 14.46 16.70 24.05
C THR A 111 14.35 17.58 22.79
N ARG A 112 14.83 17.11 21.65
CA ARG A 112 14.69 17.76 20.34
C ARG A 112 13.72 17.02 19.47
N ASN A 113 12.93 17.77 18.72
CA ASN A 113 11.94 17.22 17.82
C ASN A 113 12.50 17.14 16.40
N TYR A 114 12.16 16.06 15.72
CA TYR A 114 12.47 15.81 14.32
C TYR A 114 11.21 15.33 13.62
N PHE A 115 11.10 15.66 12.36
CA PHE A 115 9.93 15.32 11.58
C PHE A 115 10.30 14.70 10.24
N ALA A 116 9.37 13.92 9.70
CA ALA A 116 9.31 13.57 8.30
C ALA A 116 7.87 13.73 7.80
N ALA A 117 7.72 13.84 6.50
CA ALA A 117 6.43 14.03 5.85
C ALA A 117 6.38 13.24 4.54
N PHE A 118 5.18 12.92 4.10
CA PHE A 118 4.89 12.12 2.92
C PHE A 118 3.78 12.76 2.09
N ALA A 119 3.90 12.67 0.76
CA ALA A 119 2.82 12.93 -0.18
C ALA A 119 2.91 12.01 -1.41
N ASP A 120 1.78 11.53 -1.90
CA ASP A 120 1.69 10.88 -3.21
C ASP A 120 1.72 11.93 -4.32
N ILE A 121 2.79 11.93 -5.09
CA ILE A 121 3.00 12.85 -6.21
C ILE A 121 3.00 12.15 -7.57
N THR A 122 2.46 10.94 -7.64
CA THR A 122 2.43 10.10 -8.85
C THR A 122 1.92 10.87 -10.06
N SER A 123 0.78 11.54 -9.92
CA SER A 123 0.18 12.32 -11.02
C SER A 123 1.07 13.47 -11.49
N LEU A 124 1.80 14.12 -10.58
CA LEU A 124 2.73 15.19 -10.91
C LEU A 124 3.92 14.65 -11.69
N VAL A 125 4.53 13.57 -11.18
CA VAL A 125 5.73 12.97 -11.80
C VAL A 125 5.39 12.33 -13.15
N LEU A 126 4.23 11.69 -13.30
CA LEU A 126 3.72 11.21 -14.58
C LEU A 126 3.57 12.34 -15.62
N GLY A 127 3.18 13.53 -15.16
CA GLY A 127 3.03 14.71 -16.04
C GLY A 127 4.35 15.35 -16.49
N ILE A 128 5.41 15.21 -15.68
CA ILE A 128 6.73 15.81 -15.94
C ILE A 128 7.67 14.80 -16.62
N GLY A 129 7.75 13.57 -16.08
CA GLY A 129 8.68 12.53 -16.52
C GLY A 129 10.12 12.79 -16.11
N ASN A 130 11.07 12.27 -16.89
CA ASN A 130 12.50 12.50 -16.69
C ASN A 130 12.84 13.99 -16.76
N GLY A 131 13.75 14.42 -15.88
CA GLY A 131 14.21 15.82 -15.83
C GLY A 131 14.56 16.26 -14.42
N SER A 132 14.82 17.56 -14.27
CA SER A 132 15.20 18.15 -13.00
C SER A 132 13.98 18.50 -12.17
N TYR A 133 14.03 18.11 -10.90
CA TYR A 133 13.05 18.44 -9.87
C TYR A 133 13.72 19.32 -8.82
N THR A 134 13.04 20.38 -8.46
CA THR A 134 13.46 21.31 -7.39
C THR A 134 12.41 21.34 -6.31
N LEU A 135 12.80 20.92 -5.10
CA LEU A 135 11.99 21.15 -3.91
C LEU A 135 12.42 22.46 -3.27
N SER A 136 11.46 23.29 -2.92
CA SER A 136 11.65 24.58 -2.27
C SER A 136 10.60 24.82 -1.19
N GLU A 137 10.77 25.91 -0.43
CA GLU A 137 9.91 26.32 0.68
C GLU A 137 9.97 25.35 1.91
N LEU A 138 10.94 24.45 1.97
CA LEU A 138 11.29 23.76 3.22
C LEU A 138 12.23 24.68 4.02
N ASP A 139 11.65 25.51 4.89
CA ASP A 139 12.40 26.55 5.59
C ASP A 139 12.67 26.17 7.05
N LEU A 140 13.89 25.76 7.33
CA LEU A 140 14.38 25.40 8.65
C LEU A 140 15.31 26.48 9.23
N THR A 141 15.49 27.61 8.55
CA THR A 141 16.51 28.64 8.91
C THR A 141 16.32 29.24 10.29
N ASP A 142 15.07 29.39 10.73
CA ASP A 142 14.78 30.01 12.05
C ASP A 142 15.05 29.08 13.25
N ILE A 143 15.17 27.76 13.00
CA ILE A 143 15.28 26.76 14.07
C ILE A 143 16.58 25.96 14.04
N ILE A 144 17.33 26.00 12.94
CA ILE A 144 18.49 25.14 12.71
C ILE A 144 19.60 25.36 13.76
N GLU A 145 19.77 26.58 14.28
CA GLU A 145 20.80 26.92 15.27
C GLU A 145 20.70 26.10 16.57
N ASP A 146 19.48 25.68 16.96
CA ASP A 146 19.26 24.89 18.16
C ASP A 146 19.79 23.43 18.02
N TYR A 147 20.04 22.99 16.78
CA TYR A 147 20.51 21.66 16.44
C TYR A 147 22.00 21.61 16.09
N CYS A 148 22.56 22.68 15.57
CA CYS A 148 23.96 22.73 15.13
C CYS A 148 24.97 22.44 16.23
N ILE A 149 24.71 22.89 17.46
CA ILE A 149 25.63 22.67 18.56
C ILE A 149 25.84 21.20 18.92
N ASN A 150 24.89 20.37 18.58
CA ASN A 150 24.95 18.91 18.81
C ASN A 150 25.21 18.15 17.53
N THR A 151 25.49 18.85 16.43
CA THR A 151 25.71 18.22 15.11
C THR A 151 24.57 17.28 14.69
N THR A 152 23.31 17.71 14.92
CA THR A 152 22.10 16.96 14.53
C THR A 152 21.19 17.78 13.61
N ASN A 153 21.80 18.73 12.91
CA ASN A 153 21.11 19.63 11.99
C ASN A 153 21.07 19.04 10.59
N PHE A 154 19.87 18.73 10.14
CA PHE A 154 19.66 18.23 8.78
C PHE A 154 18.33 18.71 8.20
N GLY A 155 18.24 18.64 6.89
CA GLY A 155 17.03 18.79 6.09
C GLY A 155 17.25 18.21 4.70
N GLY A 156 16.20 17.65 4.11
CA GLY A 156 16.32 17.04 2.78
C GLY A 156 15.00 16.50 2.27
N TRP A 157 15.04 15.98 1.05
CA TRP A 157 13.88 15.38 0.39
C TRP A 157 14.30 14.28 -0.57
N ALA A 158 13.40 13.31 -0.77
CA ALA A 158 13.57 12.24 -1.72
C ALA A 158 12.23 11.91 -2.41
N VAL A 159 12.29 11.51 -3.66
CA VAL A 159 11.17 10.90 -4.37
C VAL A 159 11.52 9.44 -4.64
N ASN A 160 10.72 8.56 -4.11
CA ASN A 160 10.77 7.12 -4.36
C ASN A 160 9.84 6.77 -5.53
N ILE A 161 10.39 6.20 -6.58
CA ILE A 161 9.70 5.82 -7.81
C ILE A 161 9.58 4.31 -7.87
N ILE A 162 8.37 3.80 -8.04
CA ILE A 162 8.16 2.44 -8.52
C ILE A 162 7.96 2.52 -10.04
N TYR A 163 8.71 1.75 -10.77
CA TYR A 163 8.61 1.71 -12.22
C TYR A 163 8.45 0.29 -12.74
N GLU A 164 7.75 0.17 -13.87
CA GLU A 164 7.65 -1.05 -14.65
C GLU A 164 8.80 -1.13 -15.65
N ASP A 165 9.44 -2.28 -15.74
CA ASP A 165 10.42 -2.62 -16.77
C ASP A 165 10.21 -4.08 -17.21
N PRO A 166 9.79 -4.34 -18.45
CA PRO A 166 9.55 -5.70 -18.92
C PRO A 166 10.81 -6.59 -18.98
N ASN A 167 12.00 -6.03 -18.74
CA ASN A 167 13.25 -6.79 -18.72
C ASN A 167 13.63 -7.28 -17.30
N VAL A 168 12.96 -6.80 -16.24
CA VAL A 168 13.18 -7.34 -14.89
C VAL A 168 12.27 -8.54 -14.64
N PRO A 169 12.66 -9.47 -13.74
CA PRO A 169 11.81 -10.59 -13.33
C PRO A 169 10.47 -10.11 -12.73
N LEU A 170 9.55 -11.03 -12.51
CA LEU A 170 8.40 -10.78 -11.66
C LEU A 170 8.89 -10.59 -10.22
N ASN A 171 8.79 -9.38 -9.73
CA ASN A 171 9.26 -8.98 -8.42
C ASN A 171 8.08 -8.62 -7.51
N GLN A 172 8.25 -8.90 -6.23
CA GLN A 172 7.55 -8.25 -5.15
C GLN A 172 8.42 -7.05 -4.71
N VAL A 173 7.89 -5.84 -4.91
CA VAL A 173 8.51 -4.61 -4.41
C VAL A 173 7.72 -4.14 -3.21
N ASN A 174 8.34 -4.13 -2.04
CA ASN A 174 7.72 -3.68 -0.81
C ASN A 174 8.30 -2.32 -0.42
N LEU A 175 7.44 -1.39 -0.08
CA LEU A 175 7.77 -0.14 0.57
C LEU A 175 7.27 -0.17 2.00
N PHE A 176 8.20 -0.11 2.93
CA PHE A 176 7.94 0.12 4.35
C PHE A 176 8.24 1.57 4.66
N ASP A 177 7.42 2.21 5.46
CA ASP A 177 7.67 3.56 5.91
C ASP A 177 7.24 3.78 7.36
N GLY A 178 7.84 4.78 7.96
CA GLY A 178 7.66 5.21 9.33
C GLY A 178 8.69 6.27 9.64
N PHE A 179 9.01 6.48 10.90
CA PHE A 179 10.09 7.38 11.30
C PHE A 179 10.64 6.92 12.64
N GLU A 180 11.67 6.12 12.57
CA GLU A 180 12.36 5.57 13.73
C GLU A 180 13.80 6.01 13.77
N SER A 181 14.40 6.02 14.96
CA SER A 181 15.82 6.34 15.11
C SER A 181 16.61 5.18 15.66
N VAL A 182 17.80 4.97 15.09
CA VAL A 182 18.85 4.18 15.68
C VAL A 182 19.89 5.10 16.32
N SER A 183 20.37 4.73 17.50
CA SER A 183 21.35 5.52 18.26
C SER A 183 21.87 4.70 19.44
N THR A 184 22.79 5.23 20.24
CA THR A 184 23.17 4.59 21.51
C THR A 184 22.00 4.28 22.46
N GLY A 185 20.92 5.03 22.38
CA GLY A 185 19.74 4.83 23.23
C GLY A 185 18.72 3.81 22.67
N ASN A 186 18.73 3.62 21.36
CA ASN A 186 17.92 2.64 20.61
C ASN A 186 18.80 2.10 19.48
N PRO A 187 19.71 1.15 19.77
CA PRO A 187 20.79 0.79 18.84
C PRO A 187 20.36 -0.09 17.67
N GLU A 188 19.10 -0.52 17.62
CA GLU A 188 18.63 -1.48 16.62
C GLU A 188 17.14 -1.31 16.34
N ILE A 189 16.77 -1.40 15.05
CA ILE A 189 15.40 -1.65 14.60
C ILE A 189 15.41 -2.88 13.69
N THR A 190 14.40 -3.74 13.83
CA THR A 190 14.22 -4.93 12.99
C THR A 190 12.83 -4.95 12.40
N ILE A 191 12.75 -5.16 11.08
CA ILE A 191 11.52 -5.32 10.31
C ILE A 191 11.51 -6.74 9.75
N THR A 192 10.47 -7.50 10.07
CA THR A 192 10.29 -8.84 9.52
C THR A 192 9.36 -8.76 8.31
N LEU A 193 9.85 -9.17 7.16
CA LEU A 193 9.03 -9.43 5.98
C LEU A 193 8.43 -10.82 6.10
N GLU A 194 7.12 -10.92 6.06
CA GLU A 194 6.39 -12.20 6.13
C GLU A 194 5.75 -12.53 4.78
N ASN A 195 5.29 -13.78 4.63
CA ASN A 195 4.57 -14.29 3.46
C ASN A 195 5.36 -14.18 2.15
N LEU A 196 6.67 -14.39 2.22
CA LEU A 196 7.54 -14.48 1.05
C LEU A 196 7.51 -15.91 0.52
N ASN A 197 7.63 -16.04 -0.81
CA ASN A 197 7.97 -17.30 -1.46
C ASN A 197 8.98 -16.98 -2.57
N VAL A 198 10.24 -16.95 -2.21
CA VAL A 198 11.32 -16.51 -3.09
C VAL A 198 11.54 -17.51 -4.21
N LEU A 199 11.32 -17.11 -5.47
CA LEU A 199 11.54 -17.96 -6.65
C LEU A 199 13.03 -18.25 -6.84
N ASP A 200 13.83 -17.21 -6.88
CA ASP A 200 15.27 -17.22 -6.87
C ASP A 200 15.79 -15.96 -6.16
N ASN A 201 17.08 -15.87 -5.97
CA ASN A 201 17.70 -14.73 -5.31
C ASN A 201 18.35 -13.74 -6.31
N ILE A 202 18.28 -14.01 -7.60
CA ILE A 202 18.89 -13.15 -8.62
C ILE A 202 18.16 -11.81 -8.69
N GLY A 203 18.91 -10.72 -8.62
CA GLY A 203 18.38 -9.35 -8.64
C GLY A 203 17.75 -8.88 -7.33
N ALA A 204 17.75 -9.73 -6.29
CA ALA A 204 17.22 -9.33 -4.99
C ALA A 204 18.02 -8.19 -4.37
N LYS A 205 17.33 -7.15 -3.93
CA LYS A 205 17.95 -5.97 -3.35
C LYS A 205 17.12 -5.36 -2.24
N ILE A 206 17.80 -4.60 -1.38
CA ILE A 206 17.21 -3.76 -0.35
C ILE A 206 17.75 -2.35 -0.48
N GLY A 207 16.94 -1.36 -0.18
CA GLY A 207 17.39 0.02 -0.09
C GLY A 207 16.62 0.78 0.96
N PHE A 208 17.13 1.95 1.32
CA PHE A 208 16.51 2.79 2.32
C PHE A 208 16.76 4.28 2.07
N LEU A 209 15.91 5.06 2.70
CA LEU A 209 16.08 6.49 2.90
C LEU A 209 16.30 6.72 4.39
N ALA A 210 17.45 7.28 4.72
CA ALA A 210 17.79 7.68 6.08
C ALA A 210 18.26 9.13 6.13
N TRP A 211 18.17 9.73 7.31
CA TRP A 211 18.51 11.12 7.55
C TRP A 211 19.50 11.21 8.71
N GLU A 212 20.33 12.20 8.66
CA GLU A 212 21.30 12.54 9.71
C GLU A 212 22.52 11.62 9.78
N GLY A 213 22.70 10.66 8.85
CA GLY A 213 23.90 9.84 8.78
C GLY A 213 25.18 10.64 8.53
N ASP A 214 26.25 10.26 9.23
CA ASP A 214 27.53 10.99 9.27
C ASP A 214 28.71 10.19 8.68
N LEU A 215 29.36 10.73 7.67
CA LEU A 215 30.54 10.10 7.06
C LEU A 215 31.65 9.77 8.08
N SER A 216 31.80 10.57 9.12
CA SER A 216 32.91 10.49 10.08
C SER A 216 32.63 9.63 11.31
N ILE A 217 31.40 9.15 11.49
CA ILE A 217 30.97 8.35 12.64
C ILE A 217 30.67 6.92 12.23
N ALA A 218 31.71 6.12 12.04
CA ALA A 218 31.58 4.71 11.67
C ALA A 218 31.63 3.81 12.94
N VAL A 219 30.54 3.73 13.69
CA VAL A 219 30.48 2.92 14.91
C VAL A 219 29.30 1.98 14.86
N SER A 220 29.49 0.80 14.29
CA SER A 220 28.48 -0.27 14.19
C SER A 220 27.20 0.20 13.46
N GLU A 221 27.36 1.02 12.44
CA GLU A 221 26.24 1.44 11.58
C GLU A 221 26.04 0.46 10.46
N THR A 222 25.26 -0.58 10.77
CA THR A 222 25.12 -1.71 9.87
C THR A 222 23.72 -1.86 9.34
N LEU A 223 23.63 -2.34 8.11
CA LEU A 223 22.43 -2.95 7.55
C LEU A 223 22.63 -4.45 7.51
N GLN A 224 21.66 -5.20 8.04
CA GLN A 224 21.69 -6.65 8.07
C GLN A 224 20.46 -7.25 7.41
N VAL A 225 20.64 -8.36 6.73
CA VAL A 225 19.54 -9.18 6.21
C VAL A 225 19.74 -10.60 6.73
N ASN A 226 18.74 -11.13 7.43
CA ASN A 226 18.79 -12.44 8.09
C ASN A 226 20.05 -12.61 8.99
N GLY A 227 20.39 -11.52 9.71
CA GLY A 227 21.55 -11.48 10.62
C GLY A 227 22.92 -11.37 9.95
N ASN A 228 22.98 -11.22 8.63
CA ASN A 228 24.23 -11.02 7.90
C ASN A 228 24.40 -9.55 7.54
N ILE A 229 25.51 -8.94 7.95
CA ILE A 229 25.86 -7.58 7.59
C ILE A 229 26.10 -7.50 6.07
N ILE A 230 25.56 -6.47 5.46
CA ILE A 230 25.77 -6.19 4.03
C ILE A 230 26.41 -4.82 3.83
N GLY A 231 27.09 -4.64 2.70
CA GLY A 231 27.73 -3.40 2.31
C GLY A 231 27.92 -3.32 0.79
N ASN A 232 28.29 -2.16 0.30
CA ASN A 232 28.59 -1.89 -1.10
C ASN A 232 29.86 -1.01 -1.21
N PRO A 233 31.04 -1.52 -0.76
CA PRO A 233 32.28 -0.75 -0.78
C PRO A 233 32.72 -0.45 -2.23
N PRO A 234 33.37 0.69 -2.50
CA PRO A 234 33.86 1.66 -1.51
C PRO A 234 32.80 2.68 -1.03
N LEU A 235 31.62 2.75 -1.64
CA LEU A 235 30.62 3.77 -1.33
C LEU A 235 30.05 3.58 0.08
N ASN A 236 29.54 2.38 0.37
CA ASN A 236 28.92 2.03 1.65
C ASN A 236 29.69 0.87 2.30
N PRO A 237 30.63 1.13 3.22
CA PRO A 237 31.29 0.10 4.01
C PRO A 237 30.30 -0.63 4.92
N GLU A 238 30.62 -1.87 5.30
CA GLU A 238 29.76 -2.71 6.15
C GLU A 238 29.53 -2.15 7.57
N ASP A 239 30.39 -1.25 8.03
CA ASP A 239 30.36 -0.64 9.36
C ASP A 239 29.96 0.86 9.36
N ASN A 240 29.54 1.38 8.20
CA ASN A 240 29.09 2.76 8.03
C ASN A 240 28.03 2.83 6.92
N ALA A 241 26.86 2.31 7.20
CA ALA A 241 25.74 2.24 6.25
C ALA A 241 25.03 3.60 6.04
N PHE A 242 25.24 4.57 6.97
CA PHE A 242 24.63 5.90 6.96
C PHE A 242 25.70 6.98 6.84
N ASN A 243 26.25 7.15 5.67
CA ASN A 243 27.48 7.93 5.48
C ASN A 243 27.35 9.08 4.47
N GLY A 244 26.14 9.57 4.23
CA GLY A 244 25.86 10.69 3.34
C GLY A 244 26.01 10.35 1.85
N THR A 245 25.51 9.17 1.44
CA THR A 245 25.71 8.64 0.09
C THR A 245 24.42 8.42 -0.68
N ASN A 246 24.59 8.28 -2.00
CA ASN A 246 23.51 7.96 -2.93
C ASN A 246 23.98 6.89 -3.92
N SER A 247 23.51 5.67 -3.77
CA SER A 247 23.86 4.55 -4.63
C SER A 247 23.32 4.66 -6.05
N PHE A 248 22.22 5.41 -6.28
CA PHE A 248 21.65 5.60 -7.61
C PHE A 248 22.52 6.50 -8.49
N THR A 249 23.23 7.45 -7.90
CA THR A 249 24.09 8.41 -8.61
C THR A 249 25.58 8.15 -8.35
N ASN A 250 25.92 7.22 -7.46
CA ASN A 250 27.26 6.96 -6.96
C ASN A 250 27.91 8.24 -6.37
N SER A 251 27.12 9.01 -5.61
CA SER A 251 27.56 10.25 -4.95
C SER A 251 27.88 10.00 -3.48
N SER A 252 28.86 10.73 -2.95
CA SER A 252 29.19 10.79 -1.52
C SER A 252 29.08 12.21 -0.96
N THR A 253 28.18 13.01 -1.51
CA THR A 253 27.96 14.42 -1.11
C THR A 253 26.50 14.71 -0.77
N LEU A 254 25.78 13.67 -0.36
CA LEU A 254 24.38 13.80 0.08
C LEU A 254 24.33 14.05 1.60
N TYR A 255 25.10 15.03 2.05
CA TYR A 255 25.38 15.33 3.45
C TYR A 255 24.17 15.15 4.39
N ASN A 256 24.33 14.31 5.43
CA ASN A 256 23.32 14.01 6.44
C ASN A 256 22.01 13.43 5.87
N MET A 257 22.12 12.69 4.77
CA MET A 257 21.03 11.98 4.11
C MET A 257 21.59 10.81 3.32
N ASP A 258 20.94 9.67 3.35
CA ASP A 258 21.32 8.46 2.63
C ASP A 258 20.16 7.96 1.76
N MET A 259 20.47 7.72 0.49
CA MET A 259 19.59 7.05 -0.48
C MET A 259 20.35 5.89 -1.10
N ASP A 260 20.32 4.74 -0.45
CA ASP A 260 21.17 3.64 -0.82
C ASP A 260 20.42 2.34 -1.10
N PHE A 261 21.01 1.52 -1.95
CA PHE A 261 20.54 0.16 -2.15
C PHE A 261 21.71 -0.83 -2.17
N TYR A 262 21.39 -2.06 -1.77
CA TYR A 262 22.33 -3.16 -1.66
C TYR A 262 21.78 -4.41 -2.35
N ASN A 263 22.67 -5.19 -2.97
CA ASN A 263 22.37 -6.53 -3.44
C ASN A 263 22.29 -7.49 -2.23
N ILE A 264 21.22 -8.26 -2.15
CA ILE A 264 20.98 -9.24 -1.08
C ILE A 264 20.86 -10.67 -1.59
N GLU A 265 21.33 -10.95 -2.81
CA GLU A 265 21.26 -12.28 -3.42
C GLU A 265 21.86 -13.40 -2.57
N ASN A 266 22.87 -13.06 -1.75
CA ASN A 266 23.52 -14.03 -0.85
C ASN A 266 22.89 -14.09 0.56
N ASN A 267 21.86 -13.32 0.81
CA ASN A 267 21.25 -13.15 2.14
C ASN A 267 19.84 -13.73 2.22
N ILE A 268 19.26 -14.08 1.07
CA ILE A 268 17.98 -14.79 0.93
C ILE A 268 18.17 -16.04 0.08
N ASN A 269 17.30 -17.02 0.25
CA ASN A 269 17.38 -18.30 -0.47
C ASN A 269 16.07 -18.62 -1.16
N PRO A 270 16.10 -19.32 -2.32
CA PRO A 270 14.89 -19.86 -2.92
C PRO A 270 14.08 -20.69 -1.93
N GLY A 271 12.80 -20.39 -1.82
CA GLY A 271 11.88 -21.00 -0.87
C GLY A 271 11.80 -20.32 0.49
N ASP A 272 12.52 -19.23 0.74
CA ASP A 272 12.35 -18.43 1.96
C ASP A 272 10.94 -17.82 2.01
N THR A 273 10.30 -17.93 3.17
CA THR A 273 8.95 -17.41 3.44
C THR A 273 8.95 -16.15 4.31
N SER A 274 10.11 -15.77 4.82
CA SER A 274 10.31 -14.52 5.57
C SER A 274 11.76 -14.06 5.48
N ALA A 275 12.01 -12.78 5.77
CA ALA A 275 13.35 -12.20 5.91
C ALA A 275 13.34 -11.11 6.99
N ASP A 276 14.34 -11.12 7.85
CA ASP A 276 14.57 -10.09 8.86
C ASP A 276 15.55 -9.05 8.34
N ILE A 277 15.15 -7.79 8.41
CA ILE A 277 15.96 -6.63 8.03
C ILE A 277 16.27 -5.84 9.28
N THR A 278 17.54 -5.76 9.64
CA THR A 278 17.97 -5.08 10.84
C THR A 278 18.92 -3.93 10.50
N LEU A 279 18.63 -2.76 11.03
CA LEU A 279 19.48 -1.58 10.95
C LEU A 279 20.00 -1.25 12.34
N THR A 280 21.29 -0.92 12.44
CA THR A 280 21.93 -0.59 13.71
C THR A 280 22.74 0.69 13.62
N SER A 281 22.88 1.41 14.76
CA SER A 281 23.89 2.44 14.96
C SER A 281 24.37 2.42 16.42
N GLY A 282 25.68 2.44 16.62
CA GLY A 282 26.29 2.37 17.94
C GLY A 282 26.61 3.73 18.56
N GLN A 283 26.64 4.79 17.80
CA GLN A 283 27.03 6.12 18.28
C GLN A 283 26.17 7.23 17.68
N ASP A 284 26.01 7.25 16.40
CA ASP A 284 25.29 8.29 15.68
C ASP A 284 23.77 8.20 15.88
N THR A 285 23.06 9.31 15.69
CA THR A 285 21.59 9.34 15.71
C THR A 285 21.11 9.41 14.27
N VAL A 286 20.71 8.29 13.72
CA VAL A 286 20.20 8.19 12.36
C VAL A 286 18.69 7.97 12.38
N PHE A 287 17.97 8.67 11.52
CA PHE A 287 16.51 8.53 11.36
C PHE A 287 16.20 7.74 10.10
N VAL A 288 15.63 6.57 10.27
CA VAL A 288 15.19 5.74 9.15
C VAL A 288 13.75 6.08 8.80
N ASN A 289 13.51 6.37 7.52
CA ASN A 289 12.20 6.80 7.05
C ASN A 289 11.55 5.80 6.08
N THR A 290 12.30 5.26 5.12
CA THR A 290 11.76 4.22 4.23
C THR A 290 12.74 3.07 4.05
N ILE A 291 12.19 1.88 3.89
CA ILE A 291 12.93 0.69 3.47
C ILE A 291 12.22 0.10 2.25
N PHE A 292 12.99 -0.21 1.23
CA PHE A 292 12.52 -0.94 0.05
C PHE A 292 13.12 -2.32 0.00
N THR A 293 12.33 -3.29 -0.44
CA THR A 293 12.86 -4.58 -0.86
C THR A 293 12.33 -4.93 -2.24
N VAL A 294 13.19 -5.51 -3.06
CA VAL A 294 12.86 -6.07 -4.36
C VAL A 294 13.26 -7.53 -4.33
N LEU A 295 12.27 -8.41 -4.37
CA LEU A 295 12.46 -9.84 -4.20
C LEU A 295 11.78 -10.61 -5.33
N ASN A 296 12.45 -11.59 -5.89
CA ASN A 296 11.83 -12.56 -6.79
C ASN A 296 10.93 -13.50 -5.97
N THR A 297 9.65 -13.58 -6.35
CA THR A 297 8.68 -14.41 -5.65
C THR A 297 7.96 -15.34 -6.61
N GLU A 298 7.77 -16.59 -6.21
CA GLU A 298 6.95 -17.56 -6.92
C GLU A 298 5.57 -17.61 -6.26
N LEU A 299 4.61 -16.87 -6.84
CA LEU A 299 3.24 -16.81 -6.34
C LEU A 299 2.23 -16.96 -7.48
N PRO A 300 1.08 -17.63 -7.26
CA PRO A 300 -0.07 -17.56 -8.15
C PRO A 300 -0.71 -16.16 -8.12
N ASP A 301 -1.62 -15.92 -9.06
CA ASP A 301 -2.47 -14.72 -9.09
C ASP A 301 -3.85 -15.15 -9.60
N ALA A 302 -4.71 -15.62 -8.69
CA ALA A 302 -6.03 -16.09 -9.01
C ALA A 302 -6.99 -14.93 -9.16
N THR A 303 -7.76 -14.93 -10.22
CA THR A 303 -8.91 -14.05 -10.41
C THR A 303 -10.14 -14.89 -10.69
N ILE A 304 -11.33 -14.29 -10.62
CA ILE A 304 -12.56 -14.97 -11.00
C ILE A 304 -13.42 -14.08 -11.88
N VAL A 305 -14.09 -14.69 -12.87
CA VAL A 305 -15.06 -14.02 -13.73
C VAL A 305 -16.32 -14.85 -13.76
N ILE A 306 -17.47 -14.23 -13.68
CA ILE A 306 -18.76 -14.85 -14.00
C ILE A 306 -18.97 -14.69 -15.50
N ASP A 307 -19.03 -15.80 -16.22
CA ASP A 307 -19.14 -15.83 -17.69
C ASP A 307 -20.61 -15.76 -18.13
N ASN A 308 -21.50 -16.42 -17.38
CA ASN A 308 -22.94 -16.48 -17.69
C ASN A 308 -23.77 -16.81 -16.45
N ILE A 309 -24.96 -16.24 -16.37
CA ILE A 309 -25.97 -16.57 -15.35
C ILE A 309 -27.24 -16.99 -16.07
N SER A 310 -27.80 -18.15 -15.71
CA SER A 310 -29.06 -18.62 -16.26
C SER A 310 -30.08 -18.86 -15.16
N GLY A 311 -31.37 -18.68 -15.51
CA GLY A 311 -32.49 -18.77 -14.56
C GLY A 311 -33.03 -17.40 -14.09
N GLU A 312 -32.30 -16.32 -14.29
CA GLU A 312 -32.70 -14.96 -13.86
C GLU A 312 -33.96 -14.42 -14.55
N ALA A 313 -34.17 -14.81 -15.81
CA ALA A 313 -35.32 -14.37 -16.60
C ALA A 313 -36.62 -15.16 -16.29
N ILE A 314 -36.61 -16.07 -15.32
CA ILE A 314 -37.76 -16.92 -14.95
C ILE A 314 -38.46 -16.29 -13.73
N CYS A 315 -39.75 -16.02 -13.87
CA CYS A 315 -40.57 -15.44 -12.80
C CYS A 315 -40.61 -16.34 -11.56
N ASP A 316 -40.40 -15.76 -10.38
CA ASP A 316 -40.35 -16.41 -9.05
C ASP A 316 -39.30 -17.50 -8.92
N ASN A 317 -38.31 -17.50 -9.81
CA ASN A 317 -37.19 -18.41 -9.74
C ASN A 317 -36.11 -17.84 -8.82
N ARG A 318 -35.59 -18.69 -7.94
CA ARG A 318 -34.48 -18.36 -7.05
C ARG A 318 -33.30 -19.32 -7.24
N ASP A 319 -33.43 -20.25 -8.19
CA ASP A 319 -32.38 -21.22 -8.54
C ASP A 319 -31.69 -20.75 -9.81
N PHE A 320 -30.41 -20.47 -9.70
CA PHE A 320 -29.55 -19.99 -10.79
C PHE A 320 -28.49 -21.02 -11.11
N GLU A 321 -28.10 -21.07 -12.35
CA GLU A 321 -26.90 -21.78 -12.79
C GLU A 321 -25.88 -20.73 -13.24
N VAL A 322 -24.69 -20.72 -12.62
CA VAL A 322 -23.64 -19.75 -12.85
C VAL A 322 -22.44 -20.45 -13.47
N GLU A 323 -22.08 -20.02 -14.66
CA GLU A 323 -20.82 -20.41 -15.31
C GLU A 323 -19.75 -19.40 -14.94
N TYR A 324 -18.59 -19.88 -14.54
CA TYR A 324 -17.48 -19.04 -14.10
C TYR A 324 -16.15 -19.58 -14.61
N THR A 325 -15.17 -18.69 -14.68
CA THR A 325 -13.78 -19.02 -15.00
C THR A 325 -12.85 -18.45 -13.94
N VAL A 326 -11.86 -19.26 -13.52
CA VAL A 326 -10.78 -18.90 -12.62
C VAL A 326 -9.48 -18.90 -13.42
N PRO A 327 -8.97 -17.74 -13.84
CA PRO A 327 -7.63 -17.62 -14.43
C PRO A 327 -6.54 -17.56 -13.35
N ASN A 328 -5.33 -18.00 -13.71
CA ASN A 328 -4.08 -17.77 -12.98
C ASN A 328 -3.15 -16.98 -13.89
N THR A 329 -3.51 -15.70 -14.16
CA THR A 329 -2.81 -14.81 -15.10
C THR A 329 -1.89 -13.84 -14.37
N ASN A 330 -0.79 -13.45 -15.01
CA ASN A 330 0.29 -12.64 -14.43
C ASN A 330 0.98 -13.30 -13.21
N ALA A 331 0.75 -14.59 -13.02
CA ALA A 331 1.32 -15.38 -11.95
C ALA A 331 2.80 -15.74 -12.22
N SER A 332 3.55 -15.97 -11.16
CA SER A 332 4.89 -16.58 -11.23
C SER A 332 4.90 -18.03 -10.75
N ALA A 333 3.78 -18.50 -10.16
CA ALA A 333 3.59 -19.89 -9.72
C ALA A 333 2.29 -20.49 -10.21
N ASN A 334 2.19 -21.81 -10.11
CA ASN A 334 0.95 -22.52 -10.34
C ASN A 334 -0.04 -22.29 -9.19
N LEU A 335 -1.31 -22.02 -9.51
CA LEU A 335 -2.38 -22.01 -8.51
C LEU A 335 -2.69 -23.45 -8.07
N PRO A 336 -2.65 -23.75 -6.75
CA PRO A 336 -2.92 -25.11 -6.27
C PRO A 336 -4.31 -25.62 -6.62
N ALA A 337 -4.43 -26.94 -6.84
CA ALA A 337 -5.74 -27.58 -6.86
C ALA A 337 -6.42 -27.46 -5.48
N ASN A 338 -7.73 -27.42 -5.45
CA ASN A 338 -8.58 -27.19 -4.28
C ASN A 338 -8.54 -25.76 -3.71
N THR A 339 -8.06 -24.77 -4.47
CA THR A 339 -8.26 -23.34 -4.13
C THR A 339 -9.75 -23.07 -4.03
N LYS A 340 -10.19 -22.53 -2.90
CA LYS A 340 -11.59 -22.35 -2.55
C LYS A 340 -12.24 -21.25 -3.37
N ILE A 341 -13.54 -21.40 -3.63
CA ILE A 341 -14.35 -20.42 -4.35
C ILE A 341 -15.65 -20.28 -3.59
N ALA A 342 -16.01 -19.07 -3.19
CA ALA A 342 -17.24 -18.78 -2.48
C ALA A 342 -18.15 -17.87 -3.32
N PHE A 343 -19.46 -18.13 -3.28
CA PHE A 343 -20.49 -17.33 -3.94
C PHE A 343 -21.42 -16.72 -2.91
N TYR A 344 -21.71 -15.43 -3.05
CA TYR A 344 -22.49 -14.66 -2.09
C TYR A 344 -23.63 -13.89 -2.78
N ALA A 345 -24.75 -13.75 -2.08
CA ALA A 345 -25.73 -12.70 -2.36
C ALA A 345 -25.54 -11.56 -1.36
N ASN A 346 -25.05 -10.42 -1.82
CA ASN A 346 -24.50 -9.35 -0.98
C ASN A 346 -23.40 -9.90 -0.04
N SER A 347 -23.68 -9.99 1.26
CA SER A 347 -22.78 -10.57 2.27
C SER A 347 -23.18 -11.98 2.73
N SER A 348 -24.24 -12.57 2.19
CA SER A 348 -24.74 -13.88 2.59
C SER A 348 -24.11 -14.97 1.72
N LEU A 349 -23.36 -15.88 2.32
CA LEU A 349 -22.82 -17.03 1.62
C LEU A 349 -23.97 -17.89 1.06
N LEU A 350 -23.88 -18.24 -0.23
CA LEU A 350 -24.81 -19.10 -0.93
C LEU A 350 -24.28 -20.52 -1.06
N GLU A 351 -23.11 -20.65 -1.66
CA GLU A 351 -22.51 -21.96 -1.95
C GLU A 351 -20.98 -21.82 -2.07
N GLN A 352 -20.28 -22.93 -1.99
CA GLN A 352 -18.82 -23.04 -2.14
C GLN A 352 -18.45 -24.16 -3.10
N THR A 353 -17.33 -23.95 -3.78
CA THR A 353 -16.66 -24.96 -4.59
C THR A 353 -15.15 -24.79 -4.49
N ALA A 354 -14.39 -25.40 -5.36
CA ALA A 354 -12.94 -25.24 -5.44
C ALA A 354 -12.45 -25.65 -6.83
N THR A 355 -11.24 -25.19 -7.18
CA THR A 355 -10.54 -25.67 -8.38
C THR A 355 -10.28 -27.18 -8.27
N THR A 356 -10.41 -27.90 -9.39
CA THR A 356 -10.25 -29.36 -9.42
C THR A 356 -8.84 -29.79 -9.80
N MET A 357 -8.09 -28.90 -10.43
CA MET A 357 -6.72 -29.12 -10.88
C MET A 357 -5.81 -27.98 -10.50
N THR A 358 -4.50 -28.24 -10.51
CA THR A 358 -3.49 -27.19 -10.43
C THR A 358 -3.49 -26.41 -11.74
N LEU A 359 -3.64 -25.08 -11.66
CA LEU A 359 -3.64 -24.21 -12.84
C LEU A 359 -2.22 -23.71 -13.09
N PRO A 360 -1.64 -23.98 -14.25
CA PRO A 360 -0.32 -23.44 -14.58
C PRO A 360 -0.37 -21.92 -14.75
N ILE A 361 0.79 -21.29 -14.81
CA ILE A 361 0.93 -19.89 -15.19
C ILE A 361 0.19 -19.64 -16.51
N ASP A 362 -0.60 -18.57 -16.58
CA ASP A 362 -1.52 -18.23 -17.68
C ASP A 362 -2.59 -19.30 -17.99
N GLY A 363 -2.74 -20.29 -17.11
CA GLY A 363 -3.79 -21.29 -17.20
C GLY A 363 -5.12 -20.81 -16.59
N PHE A 364 -6.17 -21.56 -16.84
CA PHE A 364 -7.48 -21.30 -16.26
C PHE A 364 -8.29 -22.60 -16.08
N GLU A 365 -9.31 -22.54 -15.23
CA GLU A 365 -10.32 -23.57 -15.08
C GLU A 365 -11.71 -22.91 -15.14
N SER A 366 -12.60 -23.47 -15.96
CA SER A 366 -14.00 -23.05 -16.01
C SER A 366 -14.87 -24.07 -15.29
N GLY A 367 -15.88 -23.59 -14.60
CA GLY A 367 -16.82 -24.41 -13.83
C GLY A 367 -18.26 -23.90 -13.94
N THR A 368 -19.15 -24.71 -13.44
CA THR A 368 -20.59 -24.39 -13.34
C THR A 368 -21.06 -24.72 -11.92
N ILE A 369 -21.83 -23.82 -11.30
CA ILE A 369 -22.41 -24.04 -9.98
C ILE A 369 -23.88 -23.64 -9.95
N SER A 370 -24.69 -24.46 -9.24
CA SER A 370 -26.08 -24.14 -8.98
C SER A 370 -26.21 -23.38 -7.66
N LEU A 371 -26.85 -22.21 -7.69
CA LEU A 371 -27.07 -21.36 -6.54
C LEU A 371 -28.56 -21.24 -6.25
N THR A 372 -28.96 -21.32 -4.98
CA THR A 372 -30.32 -20.99 -4.53
C THR A 372 -30.32 -19.75 -3.69
N ILE A 373 -31.02 -18.70 -4.15
CA ILE A 373 -31.11 -17.42 -3.46
C ILE A 373 -32.12 -17.51 -2.31
N PRO A 374 -31.70 -17.34 -1.03
CA PRO A 374 -32.60 -17.43 0.12
C PRO A 374 -33.73 -16.40 0.07
N PRO A 375 -34.93 -16.71 0.65
CA PRO A 375 -36.09 -15.81 0.61
C PRO A 375 -35.89 -14.46 1.31
N ASN A 376 -34.94 -14.35 2.22
CA ASN A 376 -34.58 -13.12 2.92
C ASN A 376 -33.69 -12.18 2.11
N ILE A 377 -33.17 -12.62 0.97
CA ILE A 377 -32.43 -11.74 0.04
C ILE A 377 -33.44 -10.91 -0.76
N PRO A 378 -33.26 -9.60 -0.85
CA PRO A 378 -34.13 -8.72 -1.61
C PRO A 378 -34.09 -9.02 -3.11
N ALA A 379 -35.05 -8.48 -3.86
CA ALA A 379 -35.10 -8.68 -5.32
C ALA A 379 -33.85 -8.12 -6.01
N ASP A 380 -33.36 -6.96 -5.55
CA ASP A 380 -32.13 -6.37 -6.02
C ASP A 380 -30.98 -6.76 -5.09
N PHE A 381 -29.98 -7.40 -5.63
CA PHE A 381 -28.80 -7.82 -4.88
C PHE A 381 -27.57 -7.90 -5.79
N ASN A 382 -26.37 -7.92 -5.19
CA ASN A 382 -25.13 -8.21 -5.90
C ASN A 382 -24.79 -9.69 -5.72
N LEU A 383 -24.62 -10.42 -6.83
CA LEU A 383 -24.00 -11.72 -6.84
C LEU A 383 -22.48 -11.50 -6.85
N ARG A 384 -21.79 -12.04 -5.85
CA ARG A 384 -20.33 -11.96 -5.74
C ARG A 384 -19.75 -13.36 -5.84
N ALA A 385 -18.70 -13.51 -6.63
CA ALA A 385 -17.87 -14.70 -6.68
C ALA A 385 -16.48 -14.30 -6.17
N VAL A 386 -15.93 -15.05 -5.25
CA VAL A 386 -14.61 -14.79 -4.67
C VAL A 386 -13.80 -16.07 -4.73
N VAL A 387 -12.67 -16.05 -5.44
CA VAL A 387 -11.67 -17.11 -5.44
C VAL A 387 -10.74 -16.94 -4.25
N ASP A 388 -10.18 -18.04 -3.78
CA ASP A 388 -9.42 -18.16 -2.53
C ASP A 388 -10.17 -17.64 -1.29
N ASP A 389 -11.45 -18.02 -1.18
CA ASP A 389 -12.29 -17.69 -0.04
C ASP A 389 -12.91 -18.96 0.56
N ASP A 390 -12.64 -19.19 1.85
CA ASP A 390 -13.16 -20.32 2.63
C ASP A 390 -14.64 -20.15 3.06
N GLY A 391 -15.34 -19.13 2.55
CA GLY A 391 -16.71 -18.78 2.91
C GLY A 391 -16.84 -17.92 4.14
N PHE A 392 -15.74 -17.57 4.78
CA PHE A 392 -15.65 -16.65 5.92
C PHE A 392 -14.84 -15.39 5.62
N GLY A 393 -14.41 -15.23 4.36
CA GLY A 393 -13.58 -14.12 3.91
C GLY A 393 -12.09 -14.33 4.17
N ASN A 394 -11.63 -15.60 4.33
CA ASN A 394 -10.21 -15.87 4.54
C ASN A 394 -9.65 -16.59 3.31
N GLY A 395 -8.57 -16.05 2.75
CA GLY A 395 -7.71 -16.74 1.79
C GLY A 395 -6.83 -17.81 2.45
N THR A 396 -6.40 -18.77 1.67
CA THR A 396 -5.49 -19.86 2.09
C THR A 396 -4.29 -20.01 1.18
N VAL A 397 -4.31 -19.35 0.04
CA VAL A 397 -3.23 -19.29 -0.95
C VAL A 397 -2.62 -17.90 -0.86
N ASN A 398 -1.30 -17.80 -0.72
CA ASN A 398 -0.63 -16.52 -0.87
C ASN A 398 -0.54 -16.20 -2.35
N GLU A 399 -0.95 -15.01 -2.75
CA GLU A 399 -1.01 -14.60 -4.14
C GLU A 399 -0.19 -13.33 -4.40
N LEU A 400 0.14 -13.07 -5.67
CA LEU A 400 0.79 -11.81 -6.06
C LEU A 400 -0.12 -10.62 -5.80
N ARG A 401 -1.43 -10.82 -5.90
CA ARG A 401 -2.45 -9.82 -5.60
C ARG A 401 -3.58 -10.46 -4.82
N GLU A 402 -3.90 -9.89 -3.69
CA GLU A 402 -5.01 -10.29 -2.84
C GLU A 402 -6.27 -9.42 -3.07
N ASP A 403 -6.17 -8.38 -3.92
CA ASP A 403 -7.23 -7.39 -4.13
C ASP A 403 -8.02 -7.59 -5.44
N ASN A 404 -7.72 -8.65 -6.21
CA ASN A 404 -8.34 -8.95 -7.50
C ASN A 404 -9.14 -10.28 -7.53
N ASN A 405 -9.33 -10.90 -6.37
CA ASN A 405 -9.95 -12.23 -6.21
C ASN A 405 -11.48 -12.19 -6.30
N GLU A 406 -12.10 -11.03 -6.48
CA GLU A 406 -13.55 -10.86 -6.48
C GLU A 406 -14.09 -10.37 -7.82
N PHE A 407 -15.22 -10.96 -8.21
CA PHE A 407 -16.11 -10.46 -9.26
C PHE A 407 -17.48 -10.20 -8.67
N SER A 408 -18.14 -9.09 -9.06
CA SER A 408 -19.47 -8.73 -8.57
C SER A 408 -20.37 -8.27 -9.70
N GLU A 409 -21.60 -8.79 -9.75
CA GLU A 409 -22.63 -8.42 -10.72
C GLU A 409 -23.95 -8.13 -10.03
N ALA A 410 -24.61 -7.03 -10.43
CA ALA A 410 -25.92 -6.65 -9.90
C ALA A 410 -27.03 -7.44 -10.59
N LEU A 411 -27.86 -8.13 -9.81
CA LEU A 411 -28.98 -8.94 -10.29
C LEU A 411 -30.30 -8.44 -9.75
N HIS A 412 -31.35 -8.72 -10.51
CA HIS A 412 -32.74 -8.45 -10.14
C HIS A 412 -33.62 -9.68 -10.29
N LEU A 413 -34.22 -10.16 -9.18
CA LEU A 413 -35.17 -11.27 -9.17
C LEU A 413 -36.53 -10.85 -9.72
N LEU A 414 -37.03 -11.55 -10.69
CA LEU A 414 -38.40 -11.37 -11.18
C LEU A 414 -39.39 -12.08 -10.22
N LEU A 415 -39.77 -11.42 -9.15
CA LEU A 415 -40.70 -11.99 -8.16
C LEU A 415 -42.16 -11.78 -8.59
N TYR A 416 -43.03 -12.73 -8.21
CA TYR A 416 -44.45 -12.47 -8.34
C TYR A 416 -44.87 -11.27 -7.49
N PRO A 417 -45.79 -10.42 -8.00
CA PRO A 417 -46.31 -9.34 -7.23
C PRO A 417 -46.97 -9.85 -5.93
N ASN A 418 -46.64 -9.19 -4.81
CA ASN A 418 -47.24 -9.56 -3.52
C ASN A 418 -48.70 -9.12 -3.48
N VAL A 419 -49.60 -10.10 -3.72
CA VAL A 419 -51.04 -9.83 -3.69
C VAL A 419 -51.52 -9.72 -2.23
N THR A 420 -51.71 -8.51 -1.74
CA THR A 420 -52.15 -8.22 -0.36
C THR A 420 -53.65 -8.39 -0.10
N GLY A 421 -54.41 -8.72 -1.13
CA GLY A 421 -55.84 -9.01 -1.01
C GLY A 421 -56.43 -9.56 -2.31
N ILE A 422 -57.35 -10.45 -2.19
CA ILE A 422 -58.18 -10.93 -3.33
C ILE A 422 -59.50 -10.12 -3.29
N ARG A 423 -59.74 -9.33 -4.33
CA ARG A 423 -61.04 -8.72 -4.55
C ARG A 423 -61.82 -9.50 -5.57
N ASN A 424 -62.94 -10.04 -5.17
CA ASN A 424 -63.89 -10.62 -6.12
C ASN A 424 -64.56 -9.45 -6.87
N LEU A 425 -64.44 -9.48 -8.19
CA LEU A 425 -65.23 -8.61 -9.06
C LEU A 425 -66.54 -9.28 -9.28
N GLU A 426 -67.62 -8.73 -8.73
CA GLU A 426 -68.98 -9.23 -8.89
C GLU A 426 -69.77 -8.30 -9.78
N LEU A 427 -70.32 -8.85 -10.84
CA LEU A 427 -71.35 -8.17 -11.68
C LEU A 427 -72.69 -8.74 -11.32
N CYS A 428 -73.50 -7.95 -10.69
CA CYS A 428 -74.87 -8.34 -10.42
C CYS A 428 -75.71 -8.27 -11.70
N ASP A 429 -76.10 -9.45 -12.18
CA ASP A 429 -77.20 -9.76 -13.13
C ASP A 429 -77.47 -8.70 -14.22
N VAL A 430 -76.49 -8.36 -15.00
CA VAL A 430 -76.61 -7.52 -16.17
C VAL A 430 -76.51 -8.36 -17.39
N ILE A 431 -77.60 -8.70 -17.98
CA ILE A 431 -77.69 -9.50 -19.21
C ILE A 431 -76.89 -8.80 -20.31
N GLY A 432 -75.78 -9.47 -20.79
CA GLY A 432 -75.04 -9.01 -21.95
C GLY A 432 -73.67 -8.33 -21.64
N ILE A 433 -73.16 -8.29 -20.38
CA ILE A 433 -71.82 -7.86 -20.08
C ILE A 433 -70.92 -9.09 -19.97
N GLU A 434 -69.96 -9.18 -20.87
CA GLU A 434 -69.01 -10.30 -20.96
C GLU A 434 -67.59 -9.91 -20.53
N SER A 435 -67.39 -8.73 -19.94
CA SER A 435 -66.06 -8.21 -19.55
C SER A 435 -66.03 -7.55 -18.21
N PHE A 436 -64.99 -7.82 -17.43
CA PHE A 436 -64.63 -7.12 -16.17
C PHE A 436 -63.54 -6.10 -16.42
N ASP A 437 -63.65 -4.95 -15.78
CA ASP A 437 -62.58 -3.98 -15.74
C ASP A 437 -61.55 -4.43 -14.67
N LEU A 438 -60.45 -5.00 -15.11
CA LEU A 438 -59.39 -5.47 -14.24
C LEU A 438 -58.53 -4.34 -13.68
N THR A 439 -58.64 -3.10 -14.21
CA THR A 439 -57.86 -1.98 -13.73
C THR A 439 -58.25 -1.54 -12.33
N GLU A 440 -59.50 -1.84 -11.88
CA GLU A 440 -59.95 -1.57 -10.52
C GLU A 440 -59.19 -2.38 -9.44
N SER A 441 -58.52 -3.46 -9.82
CA SER A 441 -57.74 -4.33 -8.92
C SER A 441 -56.26 -4.08 -8.96
N THR A 442 -55.74 -3.18 -9.82
CA THR A 442 -54.32 -2.97 -10.07
C THR A 442 -53.57 -2.54 -8.79
N ALA A 443 -54.15 -1.65 -7.98
CA ALA A 443 -53.57 -1.19 -6.72
C ALA A 443 -53.51 -2.27 -5.61
N GLN A 444 -54.19 -3.38 -5.78
CA GLN A 444 -54.18 -4.54 -4.86
C GLN A 444 -53.23 -5.62 -5.31
N ILE A 445 -52.90 -5.65 -6.60
CA ILE A 445 -51.98 -6.64 -7.18
C ILE A 445 -50.54 -6.13 -7.10
N ASP A 446 -50.36 -4.82 -7.23
CA ASP A 446 -49.03 -4.19 -7.12
C ASP A 446 -49.15 -2.86 -6.32
N PRO A 447 -49.18 -2.94 -4.99
CA PRO A 447 -49.33 -1.75 -4.15
C PRO A 447 -48.06 -0.88 -4.05
N VAL A 448 -47.00 -1.23 -4.72
CA VAL A 448 -45.67 -0.58 -4.58
C VAL A 448 -45.22 0.12 -5.86
N ASN A 449 -46.01 0.15 -6.93
CA ASN A 449 -45.72 0.96 -8.13
C ASN A 449 -46.42 2.30 -8.10
#